data_e8ca1c1a59de41ddc02e0d9d32402679
#
_entry.id   e8ca1c1a59de41ddc02e0d9d32402679
#
_cell.length_a   1.000
_cell.length_b   1.000
_cell.length_c   1.000
_cell.angle_alpha   90.00
_cell.angle_beta   90.00
_cell.angle_gamma   90.00
#
_symmetry.space_group_name_H-M   'P 1'
#
loop_
_entity.id
_entity.type
_entity.pdbx_description
1 polymer ?
#
loop_
_entity_poly.entity_id
_entity_poly.type
_entity_poly.pdbx_seq_one_letter_code
_entity_poly.pdbx_strand_id
1 'polypeptide(L)'
;MLKASGVVLSILSFYSFASLNCSGFSGCEKKYCEIEQQIESAQLANNQKKIEGLKVALAEAKSNCSDTKLKQDLADEIKETKDKIAEYNLDLQEAKGSGKDNKVRKYQNKIQEEERKLESLLQELSELG
;
A
#
# COMPACT_ATOMS: atom_id res chain seq x y z
N MET A 1 -64.99 -16.83 12.36
CA MET A 1 -64.19 -16.18 11.34
C MET A 1 -62.76 -15.97 11.88
N LEU A 2 -61.87 -16.84 11.56
CA LEU A 2 -60.45 -16.75 11.98
C LEU A 2 -59.69 -15.97 10.92
N LYS A 3 -59.24 -14.76 11.27
CA LYS A 3 -58.31 -13.99 10.46
C LYS A 3 -56.89 -14.46 10.77
N ALA A 4 -56.30 -15.21 9.89
CA ALA A 4 -54.89 -15.52 9.95
C ALA A 4 -54.08 -14.31 9.51
N SER A 5 -53.47 -13.60 10.47
CA SER A 5 -52.46 -12.56 10.20
C SER A 5 -51.14 -13.28 9.91
N GLY A 6 -50.77 -13.35 8.64
CA GLY A 6 -49.47 -13.82 8.23
C GLY A 6 -48.40 -12.81 8.58
N VAL A 7 -47.57 -13.11 9.56
CA VAL A 7 -46.33 -12.37 9.84
C VAL A 7 -45.32 -12.80 8.80
N VAL A 8 -45.09 -11.94 7.82
CA VAL A 8 -43.99 -12.11 6.88
C VAL A 8 -42.69 -11.73 7.63
N LEU A 9 -41.97 -12.74 8.11
CA LEU A 9 -40.63 -12.56 8.67
C LEU A 9 -39.68 -12.28 7.49
N SER A 10 -39.40 -11.03 7.23
CA SER A 10 -38.34 -10.63 6.30
C SER A 10 -37.00 -10.99 6.94
N ILE A 11 -36.43 -12.10 6.52
CA ILE A 11 -35.08 -12.49 6.88
C ILE A 11 -34.14 -11.57 6.07
N LEU A 12 -33.69 -10.49 6.71
CA LEU A 12 -32.57 -9.69 6.23
C LEU A 12 -31.33 -10.56 6.37
N SER A 13 -31.01 -11.28 5.30
CA SER A 13 -29.71 -11.94 5.17
C SER A 13 -28.64 -10.87 5.14
N PHE A 14 -28.03 -10.60 6.28
CA PHE A 14 -26.80 -9.86 6.35
C PHE A 14 -25.72 -10.70 5.66
N TYR A 15 -25.48 -10.41 4.39
CA TYR A 15 -24.27 -10.89 3.73
C TYR A 15 -23.09 -10.21 4.41
N SER A 16 -22.49 -10.88 5.37
CA SER A 16 -21.20 -10.52 5.90
C SER A 16 -20.19 -10.74 4.78
N PHE A 17 -19.88 -9.69 4.04
CA PHE A 17 -18.73 -9.70 3.16
C PHE A 17 -17.48 -9.76 4.03
N ALA A 18 -16.89 -10.96 4.12
CA ALA A 18 -15.56 -11.09 4.68
C ALA A 18 -14.61 -10.36 3.72
N SER A 19 -14.11 -9.16 4.13
CA SER A 19 -13.09 -8.46 3.36
C SER A 19 -11.84 -9.35 3.29
N LEU A 20 -11.28 -9.49 2.08
CA LEU A 20 -10.02 -10.19 1.86
C LEU A 20 -8.94 -9.62 2.77
N ASN A 21 -8.33 -10.46 3.59
CA ASN A 21 -7.22 -10.06 4.44
C ASN A 21 -5.90 -10.46 3.80
N CYS A 22 -5.14 -9.47 3.33
CA CYS A 22 -3.88 -9.69 2.62
C CYS A 22 -2.66 -9.75 3.55
N SER A 23 -2.84 -9.64 4.86
CA SER A 23 -1.73 -9.60 5.83
C SER A 23 -0.93 -10.90 5.93
N GLY A 24 -1.51 -12.05 5.54
CA GLY A 24 -0.85 -13.36 5.53
C GLY A 24 0.00 -13.62 4.27
N PHE A 25 -0.04 -12.73 3.29
CA PHE A 25 0.71 -12.85 2.04
C PHE A 25 1.90 -11.89 2.00
N SER A 26 2.90 -12.24 1.21
CA SER A 26 4.06 -11.39 0.92
C SER A 26 4.36 -11.37 -0.57
N GLY A 27 5.17 -10.41 -1.01
CA GLY A 27 5.63 -10.32 -2.39
C GLY A 27 4.52 -10.22 -3.42
N CYS A 28 4.64 -10.98 -4.48
CA CYS A 28 3.67 -10.98 -5.59
C CYS A 28 2.26 -11.42 -5.14
N GLU A 29 2.15 -12.40 -4.26
CA GLU A 29 0.85 -12.86 -3.75
C GLU A 29 0.12 -11.76 -2.97
N LYS A 30 0.85 -10.98 -2.15
CA LYS A 30 0.28 -9.83 -1.45
C LYS A 30 -0.24 -8.79 -2.46
N LYS A 31 0.55 -8.51 -3.49
CA LYS A 31 0.15 -7.58 -4.56
C LYS A 31 -1.13 -8.03 -5.27
N TYR A 32 -1.26 -9.30 -5.59
CA TYR A 32 -2.48 -9.83 -6.20
C TYR A 32 -3.68 -9.70 -5.28
N CYS A 33 -3.52 -10.09 -4.02
CA CYS A 33 -4.56 -9.97 -3.00
C CYS A 33 -5.04 -8.53 -2.83
N GLU A 34 -4.15 -7.56 -2.78
CA GLU A 34 -4.48 -6.14 -2.67
C GLU A 34 -5.26 -5.61 -3.88
N ILE A 35 -4.93 -6.06 -5.09
CA ILE A 35 -5.68 -5.72 -6.30
C ILE A 35 -7.08 -6.38 -6.27
N GLU A 36 -7.17 -7.63 -5.86
CA GLU A 36 -8.43 -8.35 -5.70
C GLU A 36 -9.34 -7.68 -4.66
N GLN A 37 -8.79 -7.21 -3.56
CA GLN A 37 -9.50 -6.41 -2.55
C GLN A 37 -10.05 -5.09 -3.12
N GLN A 38 -9.29 -4.43 -3.98
CA GLN A 38 -9.75 -3.22 -4.67
C GLN A 38 -10.88 -3.53 -5.67
N ILE A 39 -10.81 -4.67 -6.36
CA ILE A 39 -11.89 -5.14 -7.26
C ILE A 39 -13.17 -5.36 -6.47
N GLU A 40 -13.08 -6.02 -5.32
CA GLU A 40 -14.23 -6.25 -4.44
C GLU A 40 -14.86 -4.92 -3.98
N SER A 41 -14.04 -3.97 -3.55
CA SER A 41 -14.50 -2.63 -3.18
C SER A 41 -15.17 -1.89 -4.34
N ALA A 42 -14.62 -2.00 -5.55
CA ALA A 42 -15.20 -1.40 -6.75
C ALA A 42 -16.53 -2.07 -7.17
N GLN A 43 -16.68 -3.37 -6.93
CA GLN A 43 -17.94 -4.11 -7.14
C GLN A 43 -19.01 -3.60 -6.17
N LEU A 44 -18.69 -3.40 -4.90
CA LEU A 44 -19.61 -2.85 -3.91
C LEU A 44 -20.05 -1.43 -4.26
N ALA A 45 -19.18 -0.65 -4.89
CA ALA A 45 -19.45 0.71 -5.37
C ALA A 45 -20.13 0.75 -6.76
N ASN A 46 -20.39 -0.38 -7.40
CA ASN A 46 -20.91 -0.48 -8.78
C ASN A 46 -20.06 0.30 -9.81
N ASN A 47 -18.76 0.40 -9.59
CA ASN A 47 -17.85 1.11 -10.49
C ASN A 47 -17.27 0.15 -11.54
N GLN A 48 -18.04 -0.12 -12.58
CA GLN A 48 -17.69 -1.08 -13.64
C GLN A 48 -16.39 -0.73 -14.36
N LYS A 49 -16.16 0.55 -14.65
CA LYS A 49 -14.93 1.01 -15.30
C LYS A 49 -13.68 0.74 -14.45
N LYS A 50 -13.79 0.95 -13.14
CA LYS A 50 -12.69 0.65 -12.20
C LYS A 50 -12.43 -0.85 -12.08
N ILE A 51 -13.49 -1.67 -12.08
CA ILE A 51 -13.39 -3.14 -12.07
C ILE A 51 -12.62 -3.63 -13.29
N GLU A 52 -12.95 -3.15 -14.47
CA GLU A 52 -12.26 -3.56 -15.72
C GLU A 52 -10.80 -3.18 -15.70
N GLY A 53 -10.46 -1.94 -15.31
CA GLY A 53 -9.08 -1.48 -15.17
C GLY A 53 -8.28 -2.31 -14.16
N LEU A 54 -8.87 -2.64 -13.01
CA LEU A 54 -8.23 -3.47 -11.98
C LEU A 54 -8.04 -4.92 -12.41
N LYS A 55 -8.97 -5.49 -13.19
CA LYS A 55 -8.79 -6.84 -13.77
C LYS A 55 -7.61 -6.88 -14.74
N VAL A 56 -7.44 -5.85 -15.56
CA VAL A 56 -6.27 -5.73 -16.45
C VAL A 56 -4.99 -5.62 -15.62
N ALA A 57 -4.98 -4.76 -14.59
CA ALA A 57 -3.84 -4.61 -13.69
C ALA A 57 -3.47 -5.92 -12.97
N LEU A 58 -4.47 -6.71 -12.56
CA LEU A 58 -4.27 -8.02 -11.95
C LEU A 58 -3.63 -9.01 -12.93
N ALA A 59 -4.13 -9.06 -14.16
CA ALA A 59 -3.58 -9.92 -15.21
C ALA A 59 -2.13 -9.57 -15.54
N GLU A 60 -1.82 -8.28 -15.66
CA GLU A 60 -0.44 -7.80 -15.86
C GLU A 60 0.46 -8.11 -14.67
N ALA A 61 -0.03 -7.93 -13.45
CA ALA A 61 0.72 -8.27 -12.25
C ALA A 61 1.06 -9.78 -12.21
N LYS A 62 0.09 -10.65 -12.50
CA LYS A 62 0.29 -12.11 -12.55
C LYS A 62 1.27 -12.53 -13.65
N SER A 63 1.32 -11.80 -14.76
CA SER A 63 2.24 -12.10 -15.87
C SER A 63 3.67 -11.61 -15.61
N ASN A 64 3.84 -10.48 -14.94
CA ASN A 64 5.11 -9.75 -14.87
C ASN A 64 5.74 -9.72 -13.48
N CYS A 65 5.01 -10.02 -12.42
CA CYS A 65 5.56 -10.00 -11.07
C CYS A 65 6.44 -11.23 -10.83
N SER A 66 7.63 -11.01 -10.26
CA SER A 66 8.44 -12.05 -9.65
C SER A 66 9.02 -11.54 -8.33
N ASP A 67 9.12 -12.42 -7.34
CA ASP A 67 9.67 -12.05 -6.03
C ASP A 67 11.14 -11.64 -6.11
N THR A 68 11.91 -12.25 -7.01
CA THR A 68 13.30 -11.84 -7.27
C THR A 68 13.38 -10.42 -7.78
N LYS A 69 12.52 -10.05 -8.74
CA LYS A 69 12.47 -8.69 -9.26
C LYS A 69 12.01 -7.69 -8.17
N LEU A 70 11.01 -8.04 -7.38
CA LEU A 70 10.58 -7.20 -6.26
C LEU A 70 11.69 -6.94 -5.26
N LYS A 71 12.47 -7.97 -4.90
CA LYS A 71 13.63 -7.83 -4.00
C LYS A 71 14.67 -6.87 -4.58
N GLN A 72 14.93 -6.97 -5.88
CA GLN A 72 15.88 -6.10 -6.56
C GLN A 72 15.38 -4.65 -6.60
N ASP A 73 14.13 -4.44 -6.98
CA ASP A 73 13.51 -3.10 -7.02
C ASP A 73 13.53 -2.46 -5.63
N LEU A 74 13.23 -3.22 -4.57
CA LEU A 74 13.32 -2.74 -3.18
C LEU A 74 14.75 -2.41 -2.77
N ALA A 75 15.72 -3.23 -3.14
CA ALA A 75 17.13 -2.97 -2.84
C ALA A 75 17.63 -1.68 -3.51
N ASP A 76 17.22 -1.43 -4.75
CA ASP A 76 17.54 -0.21 -5.49
C ASP A 76 16.88 1.01 -4.85
N GLU A 77 15.62 0.91 -4.43
CA GLU A 77 14.91 1.99 -3.76
C GLU A 77 15.47 2.29 -2.36
N ILE A 78 15.87 1.26 -1.61
CA ILE A 78 16.57 1.40 -0.33
C ILE A 78 17.88 2.16 -0.53
N LYS A 79 18.65 1.82 -1.55
CA LYS A 79 19.90 2.51 -1.86
C LYS A 79 19.66 3.98 -2.19
N GLU A 80 18.70 4.26 -3.07
CA GLU A 80 18.32 5.64 -3.44
C GLU A 80 17.89 6.46 -2.21
N THR A 81 17.09 5.87 -1.33
CA THR A 81 16.62 6.52 -0.10
C THR A 81 17.79 6.84 0.84
N LYS A 82 18.74 5.91 1.00
CA LYS A 82 19.97 6.16 1.77
C LYS A 82 20.83 7.28 1.18
N ASP A 83 20.95 7.33 -0.14
CA ASP A 83 21.69 8.38 -0.84
C ASP A 83 21.04 9.75 -0.63
N LYS A 84 19.70 9.85 -0.67
CA LYS A 84 18.97 11.08 -0.33
C LYS A 84 19.17 11.53 1.12
N ILE A 85 19.14 10.59 2.06
CA ILE A 85 19.41 10.91 3.47
C ILE A 85 20.82 11.48 3.63
N ALA A 86 21.81 10.90 2.97
CA ALA A 86 23.18 11.40 2.99
C ALA A 86 23.28 12.82 2.39
N GLU A 87 22.63 13.07 1.25
CA GLU A 87 22.58 14.40 0.62
C GLU A 87 21.92 15.43 1.54
N TYR A 88 20.75 15.13 2.10
CA TYR A 88 20.06 16.04 3.01
C TYR A 88 20.84 16.30 4.30
N ASN A 89 21.64 15.35 4.78
CA ASN A 89 22.53 15.57 5.91
C ASN A 89 23.65 16.57 5.58
N LEU A 90 24.21 16.54 4.37
CA LEU A 90 25.16 17.55 3.90
C LEU A 90 24.52 18.93 3.82
N ASP A 91 23.34 19.02 3.22
CA ASP A 91 22.58 20.26 3.11
C ASP A 91 22.20 20.82 4.50
N LEU A 92 21.86 19.94 5.44
CA LEU A 92 21.59 20.32 6.83
C LEU A 92 22.81 20.92 7.50
N GLN A 93 24.00 20.32 7.32
CA GLN A 93 25.25 20.85 7.88
C GLN A 93 25.59 22.20 7.30
N GLU A 94 25.42 22.40 5.99
CA GLU A 94 25.62 23.68 5.33
C GLU A 94 24.63 24.74 5.86
N ALA A 95 23.35 24.40 6.01
CA ALA A 95 22.35 25.29 6.55
C ALA A 95 22.64 25.71 8.00
N LYS A 96 23.13 24.80 8.83
CA LYS A 96 23.59 25.09 10.20
C LYS A 96 24.79 26.03 10.21
N GLY A 97 25.77 25.78 9.36
CA GLY A 97 26.96 26.64 9.23
C GLY A 97 26.63 28.06 8.74
N SER A 98 25.59 28.21 7.94
CA SER A 98 25.14 29.50 7.39
C SER A 98 24.10 30.22 8.27
N GLY A 99 23.70 29.63 9.41
CA GLY A 99 22.70 30.21 10.32
C GLY A 99 21.30 30.35 9.74
N LYS A 100 20.94 29.50 8.75
CA LYS A 100 19.64 29.54 8.06
C LYS A 100 18.63 28.61 8.75
N ASP A 101 18.03 29.04 9.84
CA ASP A 101 17.13 28.21 10.67
C ASP A 101 15.96 27.61 9.90
N ASN A 102 15.38 28.31 8.94
CA ASN A 102 14.31 27.79 8.10
C ASN A 102 14.76 26.60 7.24
N LYS A 103 15.99 26.66 6.69
CA LYS A 103 16.58 25.56 5.93
C LYS A 103 16.95 24.39 6.83
N VAL A 104 17.46 24.66 8.02
CA VAL A 104 17.75 23.63 9.04
C VAL A 104 16.49 22.81 9.32
N ARG A 105 15.39 23.46 9.62
CA ARG A 105 14.11 22.79 9.88
C ARG A 105 13.60 22.01 8.67
N LYS A 106 13.72 22.58 7.47
CA LYS A 106 13.33 21.93 6.22
C LYS A 106 14.09 20.61 6.01
N TYR A 107 15.41 20.62 6.16
CA TYR A 107 16.22 19.43 5.94
C TYR A 107 16.07 18.40 7.05
N GLN A 108 15.86 18.81 8.30
CA GLN A 108 15.52 17.90 9.39
C GLN A 108 14.20 17.13 9.09
N ASN A 109 13.18 17.83 8.60
CA ASN A 109 11.91 17.21 8.23
C ASN A 109 12.06 16.23 7.06
N LYS A 110 12.83 16.62 6.03
CA LYS A 110 13.10 15.75 4.88
C LYS A 110 13.86 14.48 5.28
N ILE A 111 14.86 14.60 6.13
CA ILE A 111 15.60 13.45 6.64
C ILE A 111 14.68 12.52 7.40
N GLN A 112 13.84 13.03 8.29
CA GLN A 112 12.89 12.22 9.05
C GLN A 112 11.87 11.51 8.17
N GLU A 113 11.42 12.15 7.08
CA GLU A 113 10.51 11.54 6.11
C GLU A 113 11.19 10.39 5.36
N GLU A 114 12.42 10.59 4.86
CA GLU A 114 13.19 9.55 4.17
C GLU A 114 13.60 8.40 5.12
N GLU A 115 13.88 8.67 6.38
CA GLU A 115 14.15 7.63 7.38
C GLU A 115 12.94 6.74 7.62
N ARG A 116 11.73 7.31 7.72
CA ARG A 116 10.49 6.52 7.82
C ARG A 116 10.24 5.69 6.56
N LYS A 117 10.51 6.25 5.38
CA LYS A 117 10.44 5.51 4.13
C LYS A 117 11.42 4.34 4.12
N LEU A 118 12.66 4.58 4.53
CA LEU A 118 13.70 3.54 4.61
C LEU A 118 13.28 2.40 5.53
N GLU A 119 12.73 2.70 6.70
CA GLU A 119 12.22 1.70 7.64
C GLU A 119 11.12 0.83 7.01
N SER A 120 10.16 1.47 6.32
CA SER A 120 9.10 0.76 5.61
C SER A 120 9.62 -0.17 4.51
N LEU A 121 10.59 0.31 3.71
CA LEU A 121 11.21 -0.50 2.65
C LEU A 121 12.00 -1.69 3.20
N LEU A 122 12.72 -1.51 4.31
CA LEU A 122 13.46 -2.58 4.97
C LEU A 122 12.52 -3.63 5.56
N GLN A 123 11.39 -3.21 6.11
CA GLN A 123 10.36 -4.13 6.59
C GLN A 123 9.78 -4.95 5.43
N GLU A 124 9.41 -4.29 4.34
CA GLU A 124 8.88 -4.95 3.14
C GLU A 124 9.88 -5.97 2.57
N LEU A 125 11.16 -5.61 2.49
CA LEU A 125 12.21 -6.53 2.05
C LEU A 125 12.35 -7.73 2.97
N SER A 126 12.22 -7.55 4.28
CA SER A 126 12.28 -8.64 5.27
C SER A 126 11.10 -9.62 5.13
N GLU A 127 9.93 -9.13 4.75
CA GLU A 127 8.74 -9.95 4.51
C GLU A 127 8.85 -10.82 3.24
N LEU A 128 9.69 -10.43 2.30
CA LEU A 128 9.99 -11.23 1.10
C LEU A 128 10.97 -12.39 1.37
N GLY A 129 11.51 -12.42 2.56
CA GLY A 129 12.30 -13.52 3.11
C GLY A 129 13.56 -13.85 2.38
#